data_1c0b8462722dc5267f1c368616fa1049
#
_entry.id   1c0b8462722dc5267f1c368616fa1049
#
_cell.length_a   1.000
_cell.length_b   1.000
_cell.length_c   1.000
_cell.angle_alpha   90.00
_cell.angle_beta   90.00
_cell.angle_gamma   90.00
#
_symmetry.space_group_name_H-M   'P 1'
#
loop_
_entity.id
_entity.type
_entity.pdbx_description
1 polymer ?
#
loop_
_entity_poly.entity_id
_entity_poly.type
_entity_poly.pdbx_seq_one_letter_code
_entity_poly.pdbx_strand_id
1 'polypeptide(L)'
;LNRIVFTRNYTPEHGQLLVVPGSHRSEDLPTGGPYESLPNQVAFTLSANTAVFLHTRTYHCVTKNVTNEPRIQFNRRIVPDGVPGNLTSRARFRNGTWDFSTQSPW
;
A
#
# COMPACT_ATOMS: atom_id res chain seq x y z
N LEU A 1 -1.44 -9.31 -7.51
CA LEU A 1 -0.63 -9.26 -6.28
C LEU A 1 0.41 -8.15 -6.34
N ASN A 2 0.64 -7.50 -5.22
CA ASN A 2 1.81 -6.68 -5.00
C ASN A 2 2.83 -7.47 -4.20
N ARG A 3 4.07 -7.47 -4.67
CA ARG A 3 5.21 -7.99 -3.92
C ARG A 3 6.10 -6.81 -3.51
N ILE A 4 6.29 -6.65 -2.21
CA ILE A 4 7.13 -5.60 -1.63
C ILE A 4 8.30 -6.30 -0.94
N VAL A 5 9.53 -5.95 -1.29
CA VAL A 5 10.75 -6.53 -0.71
C VAL A 5 11.53 -5.46 0.03
N PHE A 6 11.92 -5.76 1.23
CA PHE A 6 12.72 -4.90 2.11
C PHE A 6 14.16 -5.43 2.15
N THR A 7 15.12 -4.55 1.90
CA THR A 7 16.53 -4.91 1.74
C THR A 7 17.36 -4.65 2.99
N ARG A 8 16.80 -3.95 3.96
CA ARG A 8 17.45 -3.66 5.24
C ARG A 8 16.43 -3.61 6.36
N ASN A 9 16.91 -3.64 7.60
CA ASN A 9 16.06 -3.47 8.76
C ASN A 9 15.62 -2.00 8.87
N TYR A 10 14.34 -1.82 9.15
CA TYR A 10 13.74 -0.52 9.40
C TYR A 10 13.13 -0.50 10.79
N THR A 11 13.14 0.66 11.43
CA THR A 11 12.41 0.93 12.66
C THR A 11 11.06 1.57 12.34
N PRO A 12 10.14 1.68 13.31
CA PRO A 12 8.86 2.36 13.08
C PRO A 12 9.01 3.79 12.55
N GLU A 13 10.06 4.50 12.93
CA GLU A 13 10.33 5.87 12.52
C GLU A 13 10.69 6.00 11.04
N HIS A 14 11.19 4.94 10.41
CA HIS A 14 11.41 4.89 8.96
C HIS A 14 10.11 4.75 8.18
N GLY A 15 8.98 4.52 8.85
CA GLY A 15 7.68 4.29 8.27
C GLY A 15 7.29 2.82 8.24
N GLN A 16 6.12 2.54 8.80
CA GLN A 16 5.55 1.20 8.88
C GLN A 16 4.59 0.95 7.73
N LEU A 17 4.53 -0.28 7.27
CA LEU A 17 3.47 -0.72 6.36
C LEU A 17 2.18 -0.94 7.17
N LEU A 18 1.14 -0.20 6.84
CA LEU A 18 -0.19 -0.37 7.40
C LEU A 18 -1.06 -1.18 6.44
N VAL A 19 -1.80 -2.12 6.97
CA VAL A 19 -2.65 -3.01 6.18
C VAL A 19 -3.98 -3.21 6.92
N VAL A 20 -5.08 -3.24 6.19
CA VAL A 20 -6.39 -3.65 6.73
C VAL A 20 -6.68 -5.07 6.24
N PRO A 21 -6.46 -6.10 7.07
CA PRO A 21 -6.69 -7.49 6.69
C PRO A 21 -8.14 -7.73 6.25
N GLY A 22 -8.32 -8.49 5.18
CA GLY A 22 -9.64 -8.82 4.65
C GLY A 22 -10.29 -7.74 3.78
N SER A 23 -9.79 -6.52 3.75
CA SER A 23 -10.39 -5.39 3.02
C SER A 23 -10.50 -5.59 1.50
N HIS A 24 -9.73 -6.52 0.92
CA HIS A 24 -9.84 -6.87 -0.49
C HIS A 24 -11.18 -7.52 -0.85
N ARG A 25 -11.93 -8.01 0.13
CA ARG A 25 -13.25 -8.64 -0.02
C ARG A 25 -14.40 -7.66 0.18
N SER A 26 -14.12 -6.48 0.75
CA SER A 26 -15.13 -5.44 0.94
C SER A 26 -15.32 -4.65 -0.34
N GLU A 27 -16.56 -4.29 -0.61
CA GLU A 27 -16.92 -3.30 -1.63
C GLU A 27 -16.95 -1.89 -1.04
N ASP A 28 -16.91 -1.78 0.29
CA ASP A 28 -16.88 -0.51 0.98
C ASP A 28 -15.54 0.18 0.72
N LEU A 29 -15.61 1.47 0.42
CA LEU A 29 -14.43 2.29 0.25
C LEU A 29 -13.96 2.80 1.62
N PRO A 30 -12.65 3.00 1.80
CA PRO A 30 -12.16 3.61 3.01
C PRO A 30 -12.75 5.02 3.16
N THR A 31 -13.21 5.32 4.36
CA THR A 31 -13.74 6.63 4.73
C THR A 31 -12.69 7.37 5.56
N GLY A 32 -12.80 8.71 5.58
CA GLY A 32 -11.86 9.55 6.33
C GLY A 32 -10.70 10.09 5.50
N GLY A 33 -9.81 10.79 6.14
CA GLY A 33 -8.65 11.44 5.53
C GLY A 33 -7.45 10.51 5.35
N PRO A 34 -6.41 10.96 4.62
CA PRO A 34 -5.24 10.12 4.32
C PRO A 34 -4.38 9.79 5.54
N TYR A 35 -4.57 10.47 6.65
CA TYR A 35 -3.84 10.27 7.91
C TYR A 35 -4.70 9.68 9.03
N GLU A 36 -5.95 9.37 8.73
CA GLU A 36 -6.86 8.76 9.70
C GLU A 36 -6.66 7.23 9.71
N SER A 37 -6.65 6.67 10.92
CA SER A 37 -6.57 5.22 11.08
C SER A 37 -7.87 4.55 10.68
N LEU A 38 -7.75 3.47 9.94
CA LEU A 38 -8.91 2.63 9.61
C LEU A 38 -9.17 1.58 10.69
N PRO A 39 -10.41 1.17 10.91
CA PRO A 39 -10.72 0.05 11.77
C PRO A 39 -9.94 -1.22 11.37
N ASN A 40 -9.50 -1.99 12.35
CA ASN A 40 -8.75 -3.23 12.16
C ASN A 40 -7.42 -3.09 11.40
N GLN A 41 -6.88 -1.90 11.31
CA GLN A 41 -5.59 -1.63 10.72
C GLN A 41 -4.47 -2.27 11.54
N VAL A 42 -3.55 -2.94 10.88
CA VAL A 42 -2.36 -3.55 11.48
C VAL A 42 -1.11 -2.87 10.91
N ALA A 43 -0.16 -2.57 11.78
CA ALA A 43 1.13 -2.00 11.41
C ALA A 43 2.22 -3.06 11.45
N PHE A 44 3.06 -3.07 10.41
CA PHE A 44 4.21 -3.97 10.29
C PHE A 44 5.49 -3.18 10.22
N THR A 45 6.43 -3.51 11.09
CA THR A 45 7.84 -3.12 10.96
C THR A 45 8.60 -4.28 10.36
N LEU A 46 9.23 -4.06 9.23
CA LEU A 46 9.75 -5.15 8.41
C LEU A 46 11.27 -5.19 8.45
N SER A 47 11.78 -6.41 8.54
CA SER A 47 13.22 -6.70 8.58
C SER A 47 13.80 -6.87 7.17
N ALA A 48 15.12 -6.79 7.08
CA ALA A 48 15.84 -7.13 5.86
C ALA A 48 15.48 -8.53 5.35
N ASN A 49 15.49 -8.70 4.04
CA ASN A 49 15.18 -9.95 3.33
C ASN A 49 13.73 -10.44 3.55
N THR A 50 12.85 -9.56 3.99
CA THR A 50 11.42 -9.85 4.09
C THR A 50 10.70 -9.47 2.80
N ALA A 51 9.87 -10.37 2.30
CA ALA A 51 8.95 -10.09 1.21
C ALA A 51 7.51 -10.14 1.71
N VAL A 52 6.75 -9.10 1.39
CA VAL A 52 5.32 -9.03 1.69
C VAL A 52 4.56 -9.20 0.39
N PHE A 53 3.59 -10.10 0.40
CA PHE A 53 2.66 -10.31 -0.72
C PHE A 53 1.28 -9.81 -0.30
N LEU A 54 0.75 -8.86 -1.06
CA LEU A 54 -0.58 -8.28 -0.81
C LEU A 54 -1.47 -8.47 -2.03
N HIS A 55 -2.74 -8.79 -1.79
CA HIS A 55 -3.74 -8.64 -2.83
C HIS A 55 -3.86 -7.15 -3.18
N THR A 56 -3.94 -6.82 -4.48
CA THR A 56 -3.90 -5.41 -4.94
C THR A 56 -5.04 -4.55 -4.41
N ARG A 57 -6.18 -5.15 -4.08
CA ARG A 57 -7.34 -4.48 -3.48
C ARG A 57 -7.26 -4.34 -1.96
N THR A 58 -6.28 -4.96 -1.31
CA THR A 58 -6.10 -4.79 0.14
C THR A 58 -5.73 -3.35 0.43
N TYR A 59 -6.46 -2.70 1.34
CA TYR A 59 -6.13 -1.34 1.77
C TYR A 59 -4.81 -1.35 2.51
N HIS A 60 -3.89 -0.60 2.01
CA HIS A 60 -2.56 -0.49 2.59
C HIS A 60 -1.95 0.88 2.29
N CYS A 61 -1.15 1.33 3.19
CA CYS A 61 -0.34 2.53 3.02
C CYS A 61 0.95 2.40 3.83
N VAL A 62 1.75 3.43 3.79
CA VAL A 62 2.98 3.50 4.60
C VAL A 62 2.97 4.77 5.40
N THR A 63 3.34 4.70 6.68
CA THR A 63 3.48 5.89 7.52
C THR A 63 4.67 6.73 7.08
N LYS A 64 4.69 7.97 7.51
CA LYS A 64 5.76 8.92 7.20
C LYS A 64 7.10 8.42 7.76
N ASN A 65 8.15 8.56 6.97
CA ASN A 65 9.53 8.44 7.44
C ASN A 65 9.93 9.75 8.12
N VAL A 66 10.23 9.71 9.40
CA VAL A 66 10.65 10.86 10.19
C VAL A 66 12.15 10.85 10.51
N THR A 67 12.90 9.91 9.93
CA THR A 67 14.36 9.83 10.06
C THR A 67 15.05 10.61 8.95
N ASN A 68 16.37 10.77 9.08
CA ASN A 68 17.23 11.33 8.04
C ASN A 68 17.75 10.28 7.05
N GLU A 69 17.33 9.01 7.19
CA GLU A 69 17.75 7.92 6.34
C GLU A 69 16.66 7.57 5.32
N PRO A 70 17.00 7.25 4.07
CA PRO A 70 16.04 6.83 3.09
C PRO A 70 15.49 5.44 3.41
N ARG A 71 14.19 5.25 3.23
CA ARG A 71 13.57 3.93 3.24
C ARG A 71 13.42 3.44 1.80
N ILE A 72 14.14 2.38 1.47
CA ILE A 72 14.16 1.79 0.13
C ILE A 72 13.46 0.45 0.16
N GLN A 73 12.52 0.27 -0.76
CA GLN A 73 11.82 -1.00 -0.97
C GLN A 73 11.66 -1.26 -2.46
N PHE A 74 11.64 -2.53 -2.84
CA PHE A 74 11.31 -2.93 -4.19
C PHE A 74 9.85 -3.38 -4.25
N ASN A 75 9.09 -2.76 -5.12
CA ASN A 75 7.69 -3.11 -5.33
C ASN A 75 7.47 -3.62 -6.75
N ARG A 76 6.85 -4.78 -6.87
CA ARG A 76 6.46 -5.37 -8.16
C ARG A 76 5.03 -5.85 -8.13
N ARG A 77 4.26 -5.48 -9.14
CA ARG A 77 2.95 -6.07 -9.38
C ARG A 77 3.11 -7.39 -10.14
N ILE A 78 2.37 -8.37 -9.70
CA ILE A 78 2.23 -9.67 -10.36
C ILE A 78 0.78 -9.75 -10.82
N VAL A 79 0.58 -9.86 -12.12
CA VAL A 79 -0.73 -9.96 -12.76
C VAL A 79 -0.82 -11.30 -13.48
N PRO A 80 -2.03 -11.89 -13.62
CA PRO A 80 -2.24 -13.06 -14.48
C PRO A 80 -1.88 -12.76 -15.94
N ASP A 81 -1.47 -13.78 -16.66
CA ASP A 81 -1.25 -13.68 -18.10
C ASP A 81 -2.53 -13.22 -18.83
N GLY A 82 -2.35 -12.40 -19.85
CA GLY A 82 -3.46 -11.89 -20.66
C GLY A 82 -4.19 -10.67 -20.08
N VAL A 83 -3.82 -10.20 -18.90
CA VAL A 83 -4.34 -8.92 -18.38
C VAL A 83 -3.63 -7.75 -19.05
N PRO A 84 -4.34 -6.83 -19.71
CA PRO A 84 -3.71 -5.66 -20.31
C PRO A 84 -2.92 -4.84 -19.27
N GLY A 85 -1.67 -4.51 -19.57
CA GLY A 85 -0.78 -3.81 -18.64
C GLY A 85 -1.18 -2.36 -18.32
N ASN A 86 -2.16 -1.83 -19.06
CA ASN A 86 -2.71 -0.49 -18.84
C ASN A 86 -3.86 -0.44 -17.80
N LEU A 87 -4.35 -1.59 -17.33
CA LEU A 87 -5.38 -1.65 -16.31
C LEU A 87 -4.78 -1.46 -14.90
N THR A 88 -4.27 -0.27 -14.65
CA THR A 88 -3.81 0.11 -13.30
C THR A 88 -4.70 1.21 -12.75
N SER A 89 -5.55 0.88 -11.79
CA SER A 89 -6.25 1.89 -11.00
C SER A 89 -5.39 2.34 -9.82
N ARG A 90 -5.38 3.63 -9.55
CA ARG A 90 -4.77 4.19 -8.33
C ARG A 90 -5.83 5.00 -7.60
N ALA A 91 -6.00 4.71 -6.31
CA ALA A 91 -6.77 5.58 -5.46
C ALA A 91 -6.00 6.90 -5.23
N ARG A 92 -6.69 8.02 -5.34
CA ARG A 92 -6.16 9.34 -5.01
C ARG A 92 -7.11 10.03 -4.04
N PHE A 93 -6.56 10.63 -3.00
CA PHE A 93 -7.33 11.48 -2.11
C PHE A 93 -7.27 12.93 -2.61
N ARG A 94 -8.42 13.48 -2.97
CA ARG A 94 -8.55 14.87 -3.43
C ARG A 94 -9.81 15.50 -2.84
N ASN A 95 -9.70 16.75 -2.38
CA ASN A 95 -10.82 17.54 -1.91
C ASN A 95 -11.70 16.81 -0.87
N GLY A 96 -11.08 16.10 0.07
CA GLY A 96 -11.82 15.39 1.13
C GLY A 96 -12.42 14.04 0.71
N THR A 97 -12.18 13.57 -0.52
CA THR A 97 -12.74 12.32 -1.03
C THR A 97 -11.69 11.42 -1.67
N TRP A 98 -11.93 10.11 -1.64
CA TRP A 98 -11.15 9.14 -2.37
C TRP A 98 -11.65 9.01 -3.81
N ASP A 99 -10.76 9.21 -4.76
CA ASP A 99 -11.01 9.00 -6.18
C ASP A 99 -10.34 7.69 -6.62
N PHE A 100 -11.14 6.71 -7.01
CA PHE A 100 -10.71 5.39 -7.49
C PHE A 100 -10.83 5.26 -9.00
N SER A 101 -11.35 6.28 -9.68
CA SER A 101 -11.67 6.23 -11.11
C SER A 101 -10.46 6.47 -12.02
N THR A 102 -9.35 6.98 -11.47
CA THR A 102 -8.21 7.35 -12.28
C THR A 102 -7.42 6.12 -12.71
N GLN A 103 -7.65 5.68 -13.93
CA GLN A 103 -6.67 4.92 -14.67
C GLN A 103 -5.48 5.87 -14.94
N SER A 104 -4.31 5.50 -14.46
CA SER A 104 -3.10 6.20 -14.83
C SER A 104 -2.51 5.50 -16.04
N PRO A 105 -2.54 6.10 -17.22
CA PRO A 105 -1.59 5.72 -18.23
C PRO A 105 -0.22 6.12 -17.70
N TRP A 106 0.71 5.28 -17.74
CA TRP A 106 2.12 5.56 -17.43
C TRP A 106 2.70 6.41 -18.46
#